data_3dc3444847c81a4743b9c2135dc036f3
#
_entry.id   3dc3444847c81a4743b9c2135dc036f3
#
_cell.length_a   1.000
_cell.length_b   1.000
_cell.length_c   1.000
_cell.angle_alpha   90.00
_cell.angle_beta   90.00
_cell.angle_gamma   90.00
#
_symmetry.space_group_name_H-M   'P 1'
#
loop_
_entity.id
_entity.type
_entity.pdbx_description
1 polymer ?
#
loop_
_entity_poly.entity_id
_entity_poly.type
_entity_poly.pdbx_seq_one_letter_code
_entity_poly.pdbx_strand_id
1 'polypeptide(L)'
;MHKIKDLENIEINNDAEEFILNVCNNSAKILINYMEKFKLLNESITFELAVNVCTNISFFTFEEYTQLLKSGELASAIKLLYSIYDKGYSVMDILDNYFTFIKITTFLTEEQKYNIIPFICKYITIFHNIHEDEIELALFSNNLHKILNIDSNLSESYQNI
;
A
#
# COMPACT_ATOMS: atom_id res chain seq x y z
N MET A 1 17.51 -12.09 -9.24
CA MET A 1 17.10 -12.68 -7.96
C MET A 1 17.58 -14.13 -7.83
N HIS A 2 17.25 -15.05 -8.75
CA HIS A 2 17.62 -16.47 -8.68
C HIS A 2 19.11 -16.73 -8.36
N LYS A 3 20.05 -16.08 -9.07
CA LYS A 3 21.49 -16.24 -8.80
C LYS A 3 21.89 -15.93 -7.37
N ILE A 4 21.31 -14.93 -6.75
CA ILE A 4 21.61 -14.54 -5.36
C ILE A 4 20.97 -15.57 -4.39
N LYS A 5 19.73 -15.96 -4.65
CA LYS A 5 19.00 -16.98 -3.90
C LYS A 5 19.82 -18.27 -3.81
N ASP A 6 20.35 -18.74 -4.95
CA ASP A 6 21.13 -19.99 -5.03
C ASP A 6 22.49 -19.86 -4.35
N LEU A 7 23.21 -18.74 -4.57
CA LEU A 7 24.55 -18.52 -4.00
C LEU A 7 24.51 -18.33 -2.47
N GLU A 8 23.48 -17.68 -1.97
CA GLU A 8 23.34 -17.38 -0.54
C GLU A 8 22.49 -18.40 0.23
N ASN A 9 21.98 -19.44 -0.46
CA ASN A 9 21.09 -20.47 0.10
C ASN A 9 19.90 -19.85 0.86
N ILE A 10 19.17 -18.92 0.21
CA ILE A 10 17.97 -18.30 0.78
C ILE A 10 16.75 -19.02 0.21
N GLU A 11 15.96 -19.62 1.06
CA GLU A 11 14.69 -20.26 0.67
C GLU A 11 13.58 -19.20 0.59
N ILE A 12 12.99 -19.03 -0.59
CA ILE A 12 11.91 -18.05 -0.84
C ILE A 12 10.78 -18.75 -1.58
N ASN A 13 9.54 -18.64 -1.06
CA ASN A 13 8.35 -19.15 -1.71
C ASN A 13 8.03 -18.36 -2.99
N ASN A 14 7.37 -18.99 -3.96
CA ASN A 14 7.07 -18.36 -5.26
C ASN A 14 6.26 -17.07 -5.11
N ASP A 15 5.23 -17.05 -4.27
CA ASP A 15 4.38 -15.89 -4.01
C ASP A 15 5.17 -14.73 -3.37
N ALA A 16 6.09 -15.07 -2.45
CA ALA A 16 7.02 -14.10 -1.85
C ALA A 16 8.00 -13.54 -2.88
N GLU A 17 8.50 -14.39 -3.79
CA GLU A 17 9.42 -13.97 -4.86
C GLU A 17 8.76 -12.96 -5.80
N GLU A 18 7.55 -13.24 -6.25
CA GLU A 18 6.78 -12.32 -7.11
C GLU A 18 6.52 -10.98 -6.39
N PHE A 19 6.10 -11.04 -5.13
CA PHE A 19 5.89 -9.84 -4.32
C PHE A 19 7.17 -9.00 -4.17
N ILE A 20 8.30 -9.61 -3.82
CA ILE A 20 9.59 -8.91 -3.67
C ILE A 20 9.99 -8.22 -4.98
N LEU A 21 9.85 -8.89 -6.12
CA LEU A 21 10.17 -8.32 -7.43
C LEU A 21 9.28 -7.10 -7.75
N ASN A 22 8.00 -7.19 -7.43
CA ASN A 22 7.04 -6.08 -7.63
C ASN A 22 7.39 -4.87 -6.73
N VAL A 23 7.69 -5.09 -5.44
CA VAL A 23 8.05 -4.00 -4.51
C VAL A 23 9.40 -3.37 -4.86
N CYS A 24 10.34 -4.14 -5.38
CA CYS A 24 11.65 -3.62 -5.80
C CYS A 24 11.57 -2.67 -7.00
N ASN A 25 10.48 -2.64 -7.74
CA ASN A 25 10.24 -1.77 -8.88
C ASN A 25 11.45 -1.71 -9.86
N ASN A 26 12.00 -2.89 -10.22
CA ASN A 26 13.20 -3.08 -11.07
C ASN A 26 14.51 -2.48 -10.52
N SER A 27 14.57 -2.09 -9.26
CA SER A 27 15.80 -1.58 -8.63
C SER A 27 16.64 -2.72 -8.09
N ALA A 28 17.78 -3.00 -8.73
CA ALA A 28 18.73 -4.00 -8.26
C ALA A 28 19.29 -3.68 -6.87
N LYS A 29 19.48 -2.39 -6.54
CA LYS A 29 19.93 -1.93 -5.23
C LYS A 29 18.95 -2.32 -4.12
N ILE A 30 17.66 -2.05 -4.32
CA ILE A 30 16.61 -2.38 -3.35
C ILE A 30 16.53 -3.89 -3.18
N LEU A 31 16.56 -4.64 -4.29
CA LEU A 31 16.52 -6.10 -4.26
C LEU A 31 17.69 -6.67 -3.44
N ILE A 32 18.91 -6.20 -3.65
CA ILE A 32 20.08 -6.67 -2.90
C ILE A 32 19.91 -6.38 -1.41
N ASN A 33 19.48 -5.19 -1.03
CA ASN A 33 19.23 -4.83 0.36
C ASN A 33 18.20 -5.75 1.04
N TYR A 34 17.14 -6.15 0.32
CA TYR A 34 16.16 -7.10 0.86
C TYR A 34 16.76 -8.52 0.95
N MET A 35 17.51 -8.96 -0.04
CA MET A 35 18.20 -10.26 0.02
C MET A 35 19.20 -10.35 1.18
N GLU A 36 19.92 -9.27 1.50
CA GLU A 36 20.77 -9.18 2.68
C GLU A 36 19.97 -9.31 3.99
N LYS A 37 18.83 -8.63 4.10
CA LYS A 37 17.93 -8.76 5.26
C LYS A 37 17.43 -10.21 5.41
N PHE A 38 17.00 -10.84 4.33
CA PHE A 38 16.51 -12.22 4.34
C PHE A 38 17.63 -13.21 4.74
N LYS A 39 18.84 -12.97 4.27
CA LYS A 39 20.01 -13.77 4.67
C LYS A 39 20.27 -13.69 6.18
N LEU A 40 20.12 -12.51 6.78
CA LEU A 40 20.30 -12.30 8.22
C LEU A 40 19.21 -12.99 9.05
N LEU A 41 17.98 -13.08 8.53
CA LEU A 41 16.88 -13.78 9.22
C LEU A 41 17.11 -15.29 9.28
N ASN A 42 17.78 -15.87 8.27
CA ASN A 42 18.11 -17.29 8.19
C ASN A 42 16.88 -18.21 8.36
N GLU A 43 15.75 -17.79 7.78
CA GLU A 43 14.45 -18.48 7.79
C GLU A 43 13.94 -18.63 6.36
N SER A 44 13.00 -19.56 6.13
CA SER A 44 12.29 -19.66 4.86
C SER A 44 11.36 -18.47 4.69
N ILE A 45 11.51 -17.74 3.58
CA ILE A 45 10.79 -16.48 3.32
C ILE A 45 9.41 -16.79 2.77
N THR A 46 8.41 -16.66 3.64
CA THR A 46 6.99 -16.72 3.29
C THR A 46 6.51 -15.38 2.75
N PHE A 47 5.33 -15.37 2.11
CA PHE A 47 4.69 -14.12 1.66
C PHE A 47 4.50 -13.11 2.81
N GLU A 48 4.02 -13.56 3.96
CA GLU A 48 3.80 -12.69 5.14
C GLU A 48 5.11 -12.07 5.63
N LEU A 49 6.18 -12.88 5.71
CA LEU A 49 7.49 -12.39 6.12
C LEU A 49 8.06 -11.40 5.09
N ALA A 50 7.90 -11.67 3.80
CA ALA A 50 8.29 -10.76 2.73
C ALA A 50 7.57 -9.41 2.83
N VAL A 51 6.24 -9.41 3.05
CA VAL A 51 5.45 -8.19 3.27
C VAL A 51 6.00 -7.40 4.46
N ASN A 52 6.26 -8.04 5.60
CA ASN A 52 6.75 -7.37 6.80
C ASN A 52 8.17 -6.78 6.64
N VAL A 53 9.03 -7.42 5.87
CA VAL A 53 10.44 -6.99 5.70
C VAL A 53 10.62 -5.99 4.57
N CYS A 54 9.83 -6.11 3.50
CA CYS A 54 9.97 -5.30 2.30
C CYS A 54 9.12 -4.02 2.31
N THR A 55 8.20 -3.88 3.26
CA THR A 55 7.38 -2.66 3.40
C THR A 55 7.70 -1.92 4.69
N ASN A 56 7.79 -0.60 4.62
CA ASN A 56 7.98 0.22 5.81
C ASN A 56 6.70 0.29 6.63
N ILE A 57 5.55 0.37 5.95
CA ILE A 57 4.21 0.32 6.52
C ILE A 57 3.55 -0.96 6.04
N SER A 58 2.99 -1.76 6.95
CA SER A 58 2.39 -3.05 6.61
C SER A 58 1.24 -2.89 5.61
N PHE A 59 1.24 -3.70 4.56
CA PHE A 59 0.15 -3.74 3.59
C PHE A 59 -1.17 -4.20 4.20
N PHE A 60 -1.14 -5.03 5.25
CA PHE A 60 -2.34 -5.39 6.00
C PHE A 60 -3.01 -4.18 6.67
N THR A 61 -2.23 -3.22 7.15
CA THR A 61 -2.76 -1.96 7.69
C THR A 61 -3.46 -1.13 6.60
N PHE A 62 -2.91 -1.10 5.38
CA PHE A 62 -3.56 -0.42 4.26
C PHE A 62 -4.80 -1.16 3.73
N GLU A 63 -4.81 -2.49 3.80
CA GLU A 63 -5.99 -3.28 3.47
C GLU A 63 -7.13 -3.00 4.46
N GLU A 64 -6.84 -3.01 5.78
CA GLU A 64 -7.78 -2.62 6.83
C GLU A 64 -8.29 -1.19 6.63
N TYR A 65 -7.40 -0.24 6.36
CA TYR A 65 -7.76 1.14 6.05
C TYR A 65 -8.73 1.23 4.86
N THR A 66 -8.42 0.53 3.77
CA THR A 66 -9.25 0.53 2.57
C THR A 66 -10.60 -0.13 2.82
N GLN A 67 -10.63 -1.19 3.62
CA GLN A 67 -11.88 -1.85 4.03
C GLN A 67 -12.76 -0.92 4.86
N LEU A 68 -12.20 -0.19 5.83
CA LEU A 68 -12.93 0.80 6.62
C LEU A 68 -13.54 1.91 5.76
N LEU A 69 -12.82 2.37 4.73
CA LEU A 69 -13.36 3.34 3.79
C LEU A 69 -14.52 2.77 2.95
N LYS A 70 -14.41 1.52 2.51
CA LYS A 70 -15.50 0.85 1.76
C LYS A 70 -16.75 0.62 2.61
N SER A 71 -16.59 0.30 3.90
CA SER A 71 -17.70 0.11 4.84
C SER A 71 -18.33 1.40 5.34
N GLY A 72 -17.78 2.55 4.99
CA GLY A 72 -18.29 3.86 5.44
C GLY A 72 -17.77 4.32 6.79
N GLU A 73 -16.82 3.58 7.40
CA GLU A 73 -16.25 3.89 8.69
C GLU A 73 -15.10 4.91 8.59
N LEU A 74 -15.40 6.10 8.03
CA LEU A 74 -14.40 7.13 7.75
C LEU A 74 -13.61 7.54 9.00
N ALA A 75 -14.27 7.68 10.16
CA ALA A 75 -13.60 8.09 11.39
C ALA A 75 -12.57 7.06 11.86
N SER A 76 -12.88 5.77 11.74
CA SER A 76 -11.96 4.67 12.06
C SER A 76 -10.79 4.63 11.10
N ALA A 77 -11.04 4.83 9.81
CA ALA A 77 -10.01 4.89 8.78
C ALA A 77 -9.01 6.05 9.02
N ILE A 78 -9.51 7.25 9.34
CA ILE A 78 -8.66 8.42 9.66
C ILE A 78 -7.80 8.14 10.90
N LYS A 79 -8.38 7.57 11.96
CA LYS A 79 -7.63 7.20 13.17
C LYS A 79 -6.51 6.21 12.87
N LEU A 80 -6.75 5.26 11.97
CA LEU A 80 -5.75 4.29 11.57
C LEU A 80 -4.57 4.98 10.86
N LEU A 81 -4.82 5.90 9.91
CA LEU A 81 -3.73 6.68 9.29
C LEU A 81 -2.98 7.56 10.28
N TYR A 82 -3.68 8.20 11.21
CA TYR A 82 -3.03 8.98 12.27
C TYR A 82 -2.15 8.11 13.17
N SER A 83 -2.54 6.87 13.45
CA SER A 83 -1.69 5.94 14.20
C SER A 83 -0.38 5.59 13.47
N ILE A 84 -0.37 5.66 12.13
CA ILE A 84 0.85 5.50 11.34
C ILE A 84 1.69 6.79 11.40
N TYR A 85 1.05 7.95 11.26
CA TYR A 85 1.71 9.25 11.38
C TYR A 85 2.37 9.44 12.76
N ASP A 86 1.69 9.05 13.84
CA ASP A 86 2.20 9.09 15.22
C ASP A 86 3.44 8.19 15.44
N LYS A 87 3.65 7.18 14.58
CA LYS A 87 4.89 6.37 14.57
C LYS A 87 6.07 7.08 13.90
N GLY A 88 5.88 8.29 13.38
CA GLY A 88 6.91 9.12 12.79
C GLY A 88 7.03 9.05 11.26
N TYR A 89 6.05 8.45 10.58
CA TYR A 89 5.98 8.50 9.11
C TYR A 89 5.44 9.85 8.65
N SER A 90 6.06 10.47 7.65
CA SER A 90 5.54 11.68 7.03
C SER A 90 4.25 11.39 6.23
N VAL A 91 3.47 12.44 5.94
CA VAL A 91 2.29 12.30 5.07
C VAL A 91 2.69 11.74 3.70
N MET A 92 3.81 12.21 3.15
CA MET A 92 4.35 11.71 1.88
C MET A 92 4.72 10.23 1.95
N ASP A 93 5.41 9.78 3.02
CA ASP A 93 5.75 8.38 3.19
C ASP A 93 4.50 7.49 3.23
N ILE A 94 3.45 7.94 3.91
CA ILE A 94 2.17 7.22 4.00
C ILE A 94 1.54 7.11 2.61
N LEU A 95 1.46 8.21 1.86
CA LEU A 95 0.86 8.23 0.52
C LEU A 95 1.66 7.41 -0.49
N ASP A 96 2.98 7.47 -0.48
CA ASP A 96 3.85 6.69 -1.38
C ASP A 96 3.76 5.18 -1.09
N ASN A 97 3.71 4.79 0.19
CA ASN A 97 3.50 3.40 0.58
C ASN A 97 2.09 2.93 0.21
N TYR A 98 1.06 3.77 0.41
CA TYR A 98 -0.30 3.46 0.00
C TYR A 98 -0.42 3.33 -1.53
N PHE A 99 0.22 4.21 -2.30
CA PHE A 99 0.30 4.09 -3.76
C PHE A 99 0.91 2.75 -4.20
N THR A 100 1.99 2.34 -3.53
CA THR A 100 2.62 1.04 -3.80
C THR A 100 1.69 -0.12 -3.47
N PHE A 101 0.98 -0.05 -2.35
CA PHE A 101 -0.05 -1.02 -1.99
C PHE A 101 -1.15 -1.13 -3.06
N ILE A 102 -1.73 0.00 -3.51
CA ILE A 102 -2.79 0.02 -4.54
C ILE A 102 -2.36 -0.65 -5.84
N LYS A 103 -1.11 -0.47 -6.27
CA LYS A 103 -0.59 -1.11 -7.48
C LYS A 103 -0.54 -2.64 -7.39
N ILE A 104 -0.23 -3.17 -6.22
CA ILE A 104 0.08 -4.59 -6.03
C ILE A 104 -1.13 -5.38 -5.48
N THR A 105 -2.01 -4.72 -4.71
CA THR A 105 -3.11 -5.40 -4.04
C THR A 105 -4.07 -6.09 -5.00
N THR A 106 -4.55 -7.27 -4.60
CA THR A 106 -5.66 -7.99 -5.25
C THR A 106 -7.01 -7.66 -4.63
N PHE A 107 -7.02 -6.89 -3.53
CA PHE A 107 -8.22 -6.50 -2.78
C PHE A 107 -9.15 -5.54 -3.55
N LEU A 108 -8.60 -4.79 -4.52
CA LEU A 108 -9.32 -3.83 -5.36
C LEU A 108 -9.44 -4.36 -6.79
N THR A 109 -10.58 -4.05 -7.44
CA THR A 109 -10.74 -4.29 -8.87
C THR A 109 -9.85 -3.33 -9.67
N GLU A 110 -9.52 -3.70 -10.91
CA GLU A 110 -8.71 -2.84 -11.79
C GLU A 110 -9.39 -1.49 -12.06
N GLU A 111 -10.72 -1.46 -12.15
CA GLU A 111 -11.49 -0.23 -12.30
C GLU A 111 -11.35 0.69 -11.08
N GLN A 112 -11.44 0.15 -9.87
CA GLN A 112 -11.19 0.90 -8.64
C GLN A 112 -9.76 1.44 -8.59
N LYS A 113 -8.76 0.65 -8.95
CA LYS A 113 -7.37 1.11 -9.04
C LYS A 113 -7.22 2.25 -10.04
N TYR A 114 -7.86 2.15 -11.21
CA TYR A 114 -7.84 3.18 -12.25
C TYR A 114 -8.38 4.53 -11.74
N ASN A 115 -9.39 4.51 -10.88
CA ASN A 115 -9.97 5.72 -10.29
C ASN A 115 -9.10 6.29 -9.16
N ILE A 116 -8.47 5.42 -8.36
CA ILE A 116 -7.70 5.80 -7.17
C ILE A 116 -6.30 6.32 -7.54
N ILE A 117 -5.60 5.67 -8.47
CA ILE A 117 -4.20 5.99 -8.80
C ILE A 117 -4.02 7.46 -9.22
N PRO A 118 -4.79 8.03 -10.16
CA PRO A 118 -4.65 9.44 -10.54
C PRO A 118 -4.90 10.39 -9.37
N PHE A 119 -5.82 10.02 -8.49
CA PHE A 119 -6.15 10.78 -7.30
C PHE A 119 -4.96 10.83 -6.31
N ILE A 120 -4.33 9.69 -6.02
CA ILE A 120 -3.13 9.64 -5.17
C ILE A 120 -2.00 10.45 -5.79
N CYS A 121 -1.74 10.29 -7.09
CA CYS A 121 -0.70 11.03 -7.81
C CYS A 121 -0.91 12.55 -7.71
N LYS A 122 -2.17 13.01 -7.76
CA LYS A 122 -2.50 14.42 -7.57
C LYS A 122 -2.10 14.92 -6.18
N TYR A 123 -2.40 14.17 -5.12
CA TYR A 123 -2.01 14.53 -3.76
C TYR A 123 -0.48 14.55 -3.59
N ILE A 124 0.21 13.52 -4.05
CA ILE A 124 1.68 13.45 -4.02
C ILE A 124 2.29 14.67 -4.73
N THR A 125 1.76 15.05 -5.90
CA THR A 125 2.25 16.23 -6.65
C THR A 125 2.03 17.53 -5.88
N ILE A 126 0.93 17.68 -5.18
CA ILE A 126 0.63 18.87 -4.36
C ILE A 126 1.64 18.99 -3.22
N PHE A 127 1.92 17.89 -2.50
CA PHE A 127 2.81 17.90 -1.34
C PHE A 127 4.28 18.13 -1.68
N HIS A 128 4.71 17.84 -2.91
CA HIS A 128 6.05 18.25 -3.36
C HIS A 128 6.27 19.76 -3.33
N ASN A 129 5.18 20.56 -3.35
CA ASN A 129 5.24 22.01 -3.44
C ASN A 129 4.71 22.74 -2.21
N ILE A 130 4.05 22.05 -1.29
CA ILE A 130 3.39 22.63 -0.11
C ILE A 130 3.87 21.89 1.13
N HIS A 131 3.89 22.57 2.28
CA HIS A 131 4.22 21.95 3.54
C HIS A 131 3.17 20.89 3.93
N GLU A 132 3.64 19.73 4.36
CA GLU A 132 2.81 18.62 4.80
C GLU A 132 2.18 18.92 6.17
N ASP A 133 0.88 18.65 6.31
CA ASP A 133 0.16 18.73 7.58
C ASP A 133 -0.70 17.47 7.76
N GLU A 134 -0.83 16.99 8.99
CA GLU A 134 -1.62 15.80 9.33
C GLU A 134 -3.09 15.89 8.90
N ILE A 135 -3.66 17.11 8.84
CA ILE A 135 -5.03 17.36 8.40
C ILE A 135 -5.28 16.87 6.96
N GLU A 136 -4.22 16.83 6.16
CA GLU A 136 -4.28 16.37 4.78
C GLU A 136 -4.59 14.87 4.67
N LEU A 137 -4.20 14.08 5.68
CA LEU A 137 -4.58 12.66 5.75
C LEU A 137 -6.10 12.49 5.95
N ALA A 138 -6.74 13.38 6.71
CA ALA A 138 -8.18 13.36 6.89
C ALA A 138 -8.91 13.80 5.60
N LEU A 139 -8.41 14.85 4.92
CA LEU A 139 -8.97 15.32 3.64
C LEU A 139 -8.77 14.25 2.54
N PHE A 140 -7.60 13.65 2.48
CA PHE A 140 -7.31 12.53 1.59
C PHE A 140 -8.29 11.38 1.81
N SER A 141 -8.45 10.93 3.07
CA SER A 141 -9.36 9.84 3.43
C SER A 141 -10.82 10.13 3.06
N ASN A 142 -11.30 11.35 3.32
CA ASN A 142 -12.65 11.76 2.96
C ASN A 142 -12.90 11.75 1.45
N ASN A 143 -11.93 12.21 0.67
CA ASN A 143 -12.06 12.23 -0.77
C ASN A 143 -11.90 10.82 -1.38
N LEU A 144 -11.00 9.99 -0.82
CA LEU A 144 -10.84 8.60 -1.23
C LEU A 144 -12.11 7.78 -0.92
N HIS A 145 -12.72 8.01 0.26
CA HIS A 145 -13.99 7.40 0.62
C HIS A 145 -15.09 7.69 -0.42
N LYS A 146 -15.19 8.93 -0.91
CA LYS A 146 -16.14 9.30 -1.97
C LYS A 146 -15.88 8.53 -3.26
N ILE A 147 -14.61 8.41 -3.67
CA ILE A 147 -14.23 7.68 -4.90
C ILE A 147 -14.62 6.20 -4.79
N LEU A 148 -14.32 5.57 -3.65
CA LEU A 148 -14.59 4.14 -3.45
C LEU A 148 -16.09 3.80 -3.38
N ASN A 149 -16.94 4.76 -2.98
CA ASN A 149 -18.37 4.56 -2.77
C ASN A 149 -19.26 5.20 -3.87
N ILE A 150 -18.70 5.78 -4.93
CA ILE A 150 -19.46 6.30 -6.07
C ILE A 150 -20.21 5.16 -6.77
N ASP A 151 -19.61 4.01 -6.96
CA ASP A 151 -20.18 2.88 -7.67
C ASP A 151 -21.31 2.18 -6.88
N SER A 152 -21.27 2.22 -5.54
CA SER A 152 -22.33 1.67 -4.71
C SER A 152 -23.64 2.47 -4.82
N ASN A 153 -23.55 3.78 -4.96
CA ASN A 153 -24.74 4.65 -5.13
C ASN A 153 -25.35 4.56 -6.53
N LEU A 154 -24.57 4.22 -7.57
CA LEU A 154 -25.09 4.01 -8.92
C LEU A 154 -25.83 2.68 -9.04
N SER A 155 -25.35 1.62 -8.40
CA SER A 155 -26.01 0.30 -8.42
C SER A 155 -27.34 0.28 -7.67
N GLU A 156 -27.50 1.05 -6.60
CA GLU A 156 -28.79 1.17 -5.88
C GLU A 156 -29.84 1.96 -6.68
N SER A 157 -29.42 2.91 -7.52
CA SER A 157 -30.35 3.68 -8.36
C SER A 157 -30.93 2.88 -9.54
N TYR A 158 -30.29 1.82 -9.97
CA TYR A 158 -30.78 0.93 -11.05
C TYR A 158 -31.62 -0.25 -10.55
N GLN A 159 -31.65 -0.55 -9.25
CA GLN A 159 -32.50 -1.60 -8.67
C GLN A 159 -33.88 -1.09 -8.27
N ASN A 160 -34.14 0.21 -8.34
CA ASN A 160 -35.43 0.86 -7.98
C ASN A 160 -36.20 1.40 -9.21
N ILE A 161 -35.91 0.91 -10.41
CA ILE A 161 -36.67 1.11 -11.64
C ILE A 161 -37.15 -0.26 -12.13
#